data_6e8fc04f3c928f8da94daeba54f98652
#
_entry.id   6e8fc04f3c928f8da94daeba54f98652
#
_cell.length_a   1.000
_cell.length_b   1.000
_cell.length_c   1.000
_cell.angle_alpha   90.00
_cell.angle_beta   90.00
_cell.angle_gamma   90.00
#
_symmetry.space_group_name_H-M   'P 1'
#
loop_
_entity.id
_entity.type
_entity.pdbx_description
1 polymer ?
#
loop_
_entity_poly.entity_id
_entity_poly.type
_entity_poly.pdbx_seq_one_letter_code
_entity_poly.pdbx_strand_id
1 'polypeptide(L)'
;MKEQRIKIGLLLMVLIFVLSGCGNSIMPTPKEESSESDKPDTGFLLTGPGTYDSADTAIVTRIDEEDQTITFYNTTVSKKYTLTYDGATAYSDKYGQALSLAQIKEGDIVDITFLKSKKRLDTLKLSKECWLAQSIERYEINTTRHDVSIGSDIYKITSDTLIFSDREQMDWMDLNAADVLSFQGIDSTIYSIVVEKGHGYLRLEGDENFIGGWIEVGQTLIKQISEDMLLTVPEGSYDVNINHGSSGGTKSVVISRNEEYTLDISDLKVEAPKVGQVIFALTPSNATLYVDGE
;
A
#
# COMPACT_ATOMS: atom_id res chain seq x y z
N MET A 1 -41.91 39.12 2.61
CA MET A 1 -41.11 39.10 3.87
C MET A 1 -41.89 39.10 5.16
N LYS A 2 -43.20 39.26 5.16
CA LYS A 2 -44.05 39.25 6.41
C LYS A 2 -44.59 37.86 6.78
N GLU A 3 -44.77 36.97 5.81
CA GLU A 3 -45.32 35.63 6.10
C GLU A 3 -44.29 34.61 6.67
N GLN A 4 -43.01 34.82 6.44
CA GLN A 4 -41.98 33.93 6.97
C GLN A 4 -41.70 34.14 8.48
N ARG A 5 -41.99 35.32 8.99
CA ARG A 5 -41.78 35.62 10.43
C ARG A 5 -42.89 35.05 11.33
N ILE A 6 -44.07 34.78 10.79
CA ILE A 6 -45.22 34.24 11.56
C ILE A 6 -45.03 32.71 11.76
N LYS A 7 -44.41 31.99 10.82
CA LYS A 7 -44.21 30.54 10.94
C LYS A 7 -43.10 30.17 11.94
N ILE A 8 -42.11 31.03 12.12
CA ILE A 8 -41.03 30.83 13.10
C ILE A 8 -41.51 31.11 14.53
N GLY A 9 -42.41 32.08 14.72
CA GLY A 9 -43.01 32.38 16.02
C GLY A 9 -43.91 31.26 16.56
N LEU A 10 -44.60 30.54 15.67
CA LEU A 10 -45.53 29.47 16.06
C LEU A 10 -44.76 28.16 16.41
N LEU A 11 -43.60 27.93 15.83
CA LEU A 11 -42.75 26.75 16.12
C LEU A 11 -42.05 26.88 17.49
N LEU A 12 -41.73 28.10 17.92
CA LEU A 12 -41.07 28.35 19.22
C LEU A 12 -42.06 28.26 20.41
N MET A 13 -43.35 28.44 20.17
CA MET A 13 -44.37 28.39 21.23
C MET A 13 -44.82 26.96 21.58
N VAL A 14 -44.59 25.98 20.73
CA VAL A 14 -44.90 24.56 20.98
C VAL A 14 -43.82 23.86 21.80
N LEU A 15 -42.58 24.42 21.88
CA LEU A 15 -41.46 23.81 22.59
C LEU A 15 -41.39 24.14 24.10
N ILE A 16 -42.28 25.03 24.61
CA ILE A 16 -42.24 25.51 26.00
C ILE A 16 -43.22 24.76 26.93
N PHE A 17 -44.06 23.85 26.42
CA PHE A 17 -45.11 23.21 27.22
C PHE A 17 -44.84 21.79 27.72
N VAL A 18 -43.60 21.28 27.66
CA VAL A 18 -43.28 19.89 28.07
C VAL A 18 -42.36 19.79 29.30
N LEU A 19 -42.10 20.86 30.01
CA LEU A 19 -41.27 20.86 31.21
C LEU A 19 -42.00 21.39 32.44
N SER A 20 -43.01 20.68 32.93
CA SER A 20 -43.51 20.85 34.29
C SER A 20 -44.17 19.57 34.79
N GLY A 21 -43.41 18.76 35.47
CA GLY A 21 -43.83 17.58 36.20
C GLY A 21 -42.91 17.35 37.38
N CYS A 22 -43.07 18.14 38.44
CA CYS A 22 -42.49 17.82 39.76
C CYS A 22 -43.27 16.68 40.39
N GLY A 23 -42.61 15.60 40.77
CA GLY A 23 -43.11 14.54 41.60
C GLY A 23 -42.03 14.09 42.56
N ASN A 24 -42.03 14.62 43.79
CA ASN A 24 -41.23 14.12 44.90
C ASN A 24 -41.76 12.76 45.33
N SER A 25 -40.98 11.71 45.29
CA SER A 25 -41.19 10.52 46.09
C SER A 25 -39.85 10.07 46.66
N ILE A 26 -39.77 10.22 47.96
CA ILE A 26 -38.70 9.74 48.82
C ILE A 26 -38.88 8.22 48.94
N MET A 27 -37.91 7.42 48.43
CA MET A 27 -37.79 6.02 48.75
C MET A 27 -36.51 5.76 49.55
N PRO A 28 -36.57 4.90 50.56
CA PRO A 28 -35.42 4.65 51.44
C PRO A 28 -34.38 3.77 50.76
N THR A 29 -33.12 4.14 50.97
CA THR A 29 -31.92 3.42 50.55
C THR A 29 -31.87 2.04 51.25
N PRO A 30 -31.66 0.94 50.48
CA PRO A 30 -31.25 -0.31 51.11
C PRO A 30 -29.76 -0.24 51.48
N LYS A 31 -29.44 -0.56 52.73
CA LYS A 31 -28.09 -0.86 53.19
C LYS A 31 -27.57 -2.07 52.40
N GLU A 32 -26.43 -1.94 51.73
CA GLU A 32 -25.66 -3.06 51.28
C GLU A 32 -25.04 -3.75 52.49
N GLU A 33 -25.57 -4.91 52.84
CA GLU A 33 -24.88 -5.89 53.67
C GLU A 33 -23.87 -6.61 52.75
N SER A 34 -22.59 -6.47 53.07
CA SER A 34 -21.51 -7.29 52.56
C SER A 34 -21.70 -8.73 52.99
N SER A 35 -22.20 -9.57 52.11
CA SER A 35 -22.06 -11.02 52.27
C SER A 35 -20.86 -11.48 51.45
N GLU A 36 -19.74 -11.66 52.11
CA GLU A 36 -18.69 -12.58 51.67
C GLU A 36 -19.31 -13.99 51.58
N SER A 37 -19.61 -14.42 50.36
CA SER A 37 -19.87 -15.82 50.09
C SER A 37 -18.56 -16.47 49.65
N ASP A 38 -17.96 -17.25 50.50
CA ASP A 38 -16.98 -18.29 50.22
C ASP A 38 -17.51 -19.18 49.09
N LYS A 39 -17.11 -18.91 47.84
CA LYS A 39 -17.21 -19.86 46.74
C LYS A 39 -15.87 -20.58 46.64
N PRO A 40 -15.88 -21.94 46.56
CA PRO A 40 -14.65 -22.67 46.36
C PRO A 40 -13.96 -22.22 45.07
N ASP A 41 -12.68 -21.95 45.19
CA ASP A 41 -11.77 -21.61 44.11
C ASP A 41 -11.67 -22.78 43.12
N THR A 42 -12.58 -22.85 42.17
CA THR A 42 -12.46 -23.74 41.03
C THR A 42 -11.55 -23.04 40.06
N GLY A 43 -10.27 -23.41 40.01
CA GLY A 43 -9.12 -22.81 39.28
C GLY A 43 -9.29 -22.56 37.78
N PHE A 44 -10.42 -22.08 37.36
CA PHE A 44 -10.70 -21.52 36.03
C PHE A 44 -11.20 -20.08 36.20
N LEU A 45 -10.24 -19.16 36.41
CA LEU A 45 -10.51 -17.74 36.14
C LEU A 45 -10.55 -17.56 34.62
N LEU A 46 -11.74 -17.71 34.05
CA LEU A 46 -12.03 -17.12 32.78
C LEU A 46 -11.96 -15.61 32.97
N THR A 47 -10.80 -15.01 32.69
CA THR A 47 -10.70 -13.56 32.51
C THR A 47 -11.64 -13.21 31.39
N GLY A 48 -12.68 -12.43 31.67
CA GLY A 48 -13.62 -12.00 30.67
C GLY A 48 -12.91 -11.19 29.55
N PRO A 49 -13.47 -11.15 28.34
CA PRO A 49 -12.93 -10.30 27.27
C PRO A 49 -12.78 -8.86 27.79
N GLY A 50 -11.63 -8.23 27.52
CA GLY A 50 -11.35 -6.86 27.91
C GLY A 50 -10.55 -6.67 29.20
N THR A 51 -9.92 -7.72 29.75
CA THR A 51 -8.98 -7.58 30.87
C THR A 51 -7.55 -7.48 30.33
N TYR A 52 -7.00 -6.28 30.30
CA TYR A 52 -5.62 -6.02 29.88
C TYR A 52 -4.90 -5.09 30.88
N ASP A 53 -3.57 -5.15 30.91
CA ASP A 53 -2.72 -4.32 31.76
C ASP A 53 -1.78 -3.41 30.95
N SER A 54 -1.79 -3.54 29.62
CA SER A 54 -0.89 -2.81 28.71
C SER A 54 -1.59 -2.49 27.40
N ALA A 55 -1.23 -1.35 26.82
CA ALA A 55 -1.68 -0.90 25.51
C ALA A 55 -0.54 -0.24 24.76
N ASP A 56 -0.47 -0.46 23.44
CA ASP A 56 0.55 0.10 22.56
C ASP A 56 -0.04 0.46 21.19
N THR A 57 0.60 1.40 20.48
CA THR A 57 0.50 1.55 19.03
C THR A 57 1.75 0.95 18.40
N ALA A 58 1.58 0.01 17.48
CA ALA A 58 2.69 -0.76 16.93
C ALA A 58 2.44 -1.15 15.48
N ILE A 59 3.50 -1.56 14.78
CA ILE A 59 3.44 -2.13 13.43
C ILE A 59 3.39 -3.66 13.56
N VAL A 60 2.49 -4.30 12.82
CA VAL A 60 2.48 -5.76 12.66
C VAL A 60 3.67 -6.15 11.79
N THR A 61 4.61 -6.92 12.32
CA THR A 61 5.81 -7.31 11.57
C THR A 61 5.81 -8.77 11.12
N ARG A 62 5.02 -9.63 11.76
CA ARG A 62 4.84 -11.03 11.39
C ARG A 62 3.57 -11.58 12.03
N ILE A 63 2.82 -12.35 11.26
CA ILE A 63 1.70 -13.16 11.73
C ILE A 63 2.08 -14.62 11.53
N ASP A 64 2.08 -15.39 12.60
CA ASP A 64 2.35 -16.82 12.59
C ASP A 64 1.08 -17.56 13.05
N GLU A 65 0.40 -18.15 12.05
CA GLU A 65 -0.88 -18.83 12.29
C GLU A 65 -0.68 -20.22 12.92
N GLU A 66 0.48 -20.86 12.69
CA GLU A 66 0.80 -22.17 13.24
C GLU A 66 1.05 -22.07 14.76
N ASP A 67 1.89 -21.11 15.15
CA ASP A 67 2.22 -20.85 16.56
C ASP A 67 1.19 -19.94 17.25
N GLN A 68 0.19 -19.44 16.53
CA GLN A 68 -0.81 -18.48 17.02
C GLN A 68 -0.17 -17.25 17.67
N THR A 69 0.80 -16.64 16.98
CA THR A 69 1.51 -15.47 17.46
C THR A 69 1.49 -14.32 16.45
N ILE A 70 1.54 -13.10 16.97
CA ILE A 70 1.77 -11.89 16.19
C ILE A 70 2.96 -11.16 16.79
N THR A 71 3.92 -10.79 15.93
CA THR A 71 5.07 -9.99 16.31
C THR A 71 4.82 -8.54 15.94
N PHE A 72 5.07 -7.66 16.88
CA PHE A 72 4.87 -6.23 16.78
C PHE A 72 6.19 -5.46 16.89
N TYR A 73 6.26 -4.32 16.24
CA TYR A 73 7.30 -3.32 16.44
C TYR A 73 6.68 -2.05 17.02
N ASN A 74 7.03 -1.72 18.25
CA ASN A 74 6.59 -0.48 18.90
C ASN A 74 7.50 0.66 18.45
N THR A 75 6.94 1.65 17.75
CA THR A 75 7.69 2.80 17.19
C THR A 75 8.16 3.79 18.25
N THR A 76 7.50 3.84 19.41
CA THR A 76 7.84 4.79 20.48
C THR A 76 9.12 4.38 21.23
N VAL A 77 9.33 3.06 21.42
CA VAL A 77 10.47 2.50 22.15
C VAL A 77 11.41 1.69 21.27
N SER A 78 11.16 1.64 19.96
CA SER A 78 11.95 0.92 18.94
C SER A 78 12.25 -0.53 19.33
N LYS A 79 11.20 -1.26 19.75
CA LYS A 79 11.34 -2.64 20.22
C LYS A 79 10.35 -3.58 19.54
N LYS A 80 10.86 -4.76 19.17
CA LYS A 80 10.05 -5.90 18.74
C LYS A 80 9.64 -6.76 19.95
N TYR A 81 8.42 -7.25 19.92
CA TYR A 81 7.92 -8.25 20.88
C TYR A 81 6.81 -9.08 20.25
N THR A 82 6.62 -10.28 20.77
CA THR A 82 5.64 -11.25 20.24
C THR A 82 4.59 -11.53 21.31
N LEU A 83 3.33 -11.52 20.89
CA LEU A 83 2.17 -11.88 21.71
C LEU A 83 1.47 -13.08 21.10
N THR A 84 0.95 -13.97 21.96
CA THR A 84 0.03 -15.02 21.54
C THR A 84 -1.38 -14.46 21.37
N TYR A 85 -2.12 -15.01 20.43
CA TYR A 85 -3.56 -14.75 20.27
C TYR A 85 -4.36 -16.05 20.40
N ASP A 86 -5.64 -15.93 20.69
CA ASP A 86 -6.56 -17.06 20.79
C ASP A 86 -7.96 -16.69 20.28
N GLY A 87 -8.93 -17.60 20.37
CA GLY A 87 -10.30 -17.36 19.93
C GLY A 87 -11.06 -16.25 20.68
N ALA A 88 -10.50 -15.71 21.77
CA ALA A 88 -11.06 -14.58 22.50
C ALA A 88 -10.44 -13.23 22.07
N THR A 89 -9.36 -13.25 21.27
CA THR A 89 -8.74 -12.03 20.75
C THR A 89 -9.69 -11.34 19.76
N ALA A 90 -9.99 -10.07 20.01
CA ALA A 90 -10.88 -9.29 19.17
C ALA A 90 -10.09 -8.45 18.16
N TYR A 91 -10.48 -8.55 16.88
CA TYR A 91 -9.91 -7.75 15.79
C TYR A 91 -10.94 -6.76 15.28
N SER A 92 -10.55 -5.52 15.01
CA SER A 92 -11.45 -4.50 14.46
C SER A 92 -10.73 -3.51 13.55
N ASP A 93 -11.51 -2.90 12.65
CA ASP A 93 -11.04 -1.77 11.86
C ASP A 93 -10.96 -0.48 12.72
N LYS A 94 -10.50 0.61 12.11
CA LYS A 94 -10.37 1.91 12.79
C LYS A 94 -11.71 2.50 13.27
N TYR A 95 -12.85 2.00 12.79
CA TYR A 95 -14.19 2.42 13.18
C TYR A 95 -14.85 1.49 14.21
N GLY A 96 -14.18 0.37 14.56
CA GLY A 96 -14.66 -0.61 15.52
C GLY A 96 -15.52 -1.72 14.90
N GLN A 97 -15.56 -1.84 13.56
CA GLN A 97 -16.19 -3.00 12.92
C GLN A 97 -15.29 -4.22 13.06
N ALA A 98 -15.89 -5.36 13.37
CA ALA A 98 -15.16 -6.60 13.55
C ALA A 98 -14.44 -7.02 12.25
N LEU A 99 -13.18 -7.43 12.38
CA LEU A 99 -12.35 -8.03 11.34
C LEU A 99 -12.06 -9.49 11.67
N SER A 100 -11.61 -10.24 10.67
CA SER A 100 -10.92 -11.53 10.86
C SER A 100 -9.40 -11.30 10.87
N LEU A 101 -8.64 -12.25 11.43
CA LEU A 101 -7.18 -12.19 11.40
C LEU A 101 -6.63 -12.08 9.97
N ALA A 102 -7.23 -12.78 9.00
CA ALA A 102 -6.82 -12.75 7.60
C ALA A 102 -6.89 -11.36 6.93
N GLN A 103 -7.58 -10.40 7.55
CA GLN A 103 -7.66 -9.01 7.08
C GLN A 103 -6.59 -8.11 7.69
N ILE A 104 -5.84 -8.60 8.68
CA ILE A 104 -4.67 -7.94 9.25
C ILE A 104 -3.45 -8.39 8.48
N LYS A 105 -2.56 -7.45 8.16
CA LYS A 105 -1.38 -7.71 7.33
C LYS A 105 -0.11 -7.20 8.00
N GLU A 106 1.00 -7.77 7.60
CA GLU A 106 2.31 -7.21 7.92
C GLU A 106 2.43 -5.81 7.32
N GLY A 107 2.92 -4.88 8.14
CA GLY A 107 2.96 -3.45 7.81
C GLY A 107 1.79 -2.64 8.37
N ASP A 108 0.70 -3.28 8.81
CA ASP A 108 -0.42 -2.53 9.41
C ASP A 108 -0.02 -1.86 10.71
N ILE A 109 -0.41 -0.60 10.88
CA ILE A 109 -0.26 0.16 12.12
C ILE A 109 -1.53 -0.05 12.95
N VAL A 110 -1.35 -0.59 14.14
CA VAL A 110 -2.43 -1.06 15.00
C VAL A 110 -2.34 -0.50 16.42
N ASP A 111 -3.49 -0.28 17.03
CA ASP A 111 -3.63 -0.04 18.46
C ASP A 111 -3.99 -1.37 19.14
N ILE A 112 -3.18 -1.83 20.08
CA ILE A 112 -3.37 -3.12 20.71
C ILE A 112 -3.51 -2.99 22.21
N THR A 113 -4.25 -3.93 22.81
CA THR A 113 -4.28 -4.15 24.26
C THR A 113 -3.88 -5.58 24.56
N PHE A 114 -3.13 -5.78 25.63
CA PHE A 114 -2.58 -7.10 25.95
C PHE A 114 -2.29 -7.29 27.43
N LEU A 115 -2.19 -8.54 27.85
CA LEU A 115 -1.70 -8.94 29.18
C LEU A 115 -0.20 -9.18 29.10
N LYS A 116 0.59 -8.25 29.62
CA LYS A 116 2.06 -8.28 29.58
C LYS A 116 2.63 -9.51 30.27
N SER A 117 2.09 -9.86 31.45
CA SER A 117 2.55 -11.01 32.23
C SER A 117 2.35 -12.36 31.52
N LYS A 118 1.30 -12.49 30.70
CA LYS A 118 0.97 -13.68 29.92
C LYS A 118 1.42 -13.59 28.47
N LYS A 119 1.94 -12.45 28.02
CA LYS A 119 2.24 -12.15 26.62
C LYS A 119 1.06 -12.46 25.69
N ARG A 120 -0.17 -12.21 26.13
CA ARG A 120 -1.38 -12.53 25.41
C ARG A 120 -2.05 -11.27 24.89
N LEU A 121 -2.34 -11.25 23.60
CA LEU A 121 -3.10 -10.21 22.92
C LEU A 121 -4.58 -10.29 23.32
N ASP A 122 -5.16 -9.18 23.69
CA ASP A 122 -6.59 -9.07 24.03
C ASP A 122 -7.36 -8.47 22.85
N THR A 123 -6.94 -7.28 22.38
CA THR A 123 -7.54 -6.64 21.21
C THR A 123 -6.48 -6.15 20.24
N LEU A 124 -6.80 -6.17 18.95
CA LEU A 124 -6.04 -5.56 17.89
C LEU A 124 -6.99 -4.74 17.02
N LYS A 125 -6.72 -3.46 16.90
CA LYS A 125 -7.51 -2.52 16.13
C LYS A 125 -6.63 -1.78 15.14
N LEU A 126 -7.04 -1.65 13.86
CA LEU A 126 -6.35 -0.76 12.93
C LEU A 126 -6.35 0.66 13.49
N SER A 127 -5.18 1.29 13.58
CA SER A 127 -5.09 2.58 14.25
C SER A 127 -5.83 3.67 13.48
N LYS A 128 -6.65 4.44 14.20
CA LYS A 128 -7.39 5.57 13.62
C LYS A 128 -6.50 6.79 13.35
N GLU A 129 -5.36 6.89 14.03
CA GLU A 129 -4.36 7.93 13.83
C GLU A 129 -3.53 7.68 12.56
N CYS A 130 -3.59 6.44 12.03
CA CYS A 130 -2.85 6.04 10.83
C CYS A 130 -3.57 6.53 9.57
N TRP A 131 -2.82 7.23 8.72
CA TRP A 131 -3.19 7.46 7.33
C TRP A 131 -2.60 6.38 6.44
N LEU A 132 -3.25 6.10 5.33
CA LEU A 132 -2.87 5.09 4.35
C LEU A 132 -2.97 5.69 2.94
N ALA A 133 -1.87 5.62 2.19
CA ALA A 133 -1.81 5.93 0.77
C ALA A 133 -1.47 4.63 0.01
N GLN A 134 -2.40 4.14 -0.80
CA GLN A 134 -2.29 2.85 -1.48
C GLN A 134 -2.00 3.01 -2.97
N SER A 135 -1.36 1.99 -3.54
CA SER A 135 -1.12 1.85 -4.99
C SER A 135 -0.42 3.07 -5.59
N ILE A 136 0.61 3.54 -4.89
CA ILE A 136 1.39 4.70 -5.31
C ILE A 136 2.46 4.26 -6.30
N GLU A 137 2.35 4.70 -7.55
CA GLU A 137 3.30 4.44 -8.63
C GLU A 137 4.32 5.57 -8.80
N ARG A 138 4.02 6.77 -8.27
CA ARG A 138 4.87 7.96 -8.42
C ARG A 138 5.21 8.53 -7.07
N TYR A 139 6.43 8.32 -6.66
CA TYR A 139 7.01 8.80 -5.42
C TYR A 139 8.49 9.08 -5.61
N GLU A 140 9.07 9.84 -4.71
CA GLU A 140 10.52 10.04 -4.63
C GLU A 140 10.96 9.77 -3.19
N ILE A 141 11.83 8.76 -3.02
CA ILE A 141 12.45 8.43 -1.74
C ILE A 141 13.84 9.06 -1.70
N ASN A 142 14.09 9.90 -0.71
CA ASN A 142 15.39 10.51 -0.49
C ASN A 142 15.96 10.04 0.85
N THR A 143 16.82 9.03 0.80
CA THR A 143 17.46 8.46 1.99
C THR A 143 18.47 9.40 2.66
N THR A 144 19.02 10.38 1.92
CA THR A 144 19.93 11.37 2.47
C THR A 144 19.20 12.44 3.26
N ARG A 145 18.06 12.92 2.78
CA ARG A 145 17.21 13.88 3.48
C ARG A 145 16.25 13.21 4.47
N HIS A 146 16.13 11.89 4.41
CA HIS A 146 15.19 11.10 5.20
C HIS A 146 13.73 11.51 4.95
N ASP A 147 13.35 11.65 3.69
CA ASP A 147 12.00 12.03 3.29
C ASP A 147 11.50 11.21 2.09
N VAL A 148 10.18 11.20 1.94
CA VAL A 148 9.46 10.65 0.79
C VAL A 148 8.48 11.69 0.29
N SER A 149 8.53 11.99 -1.01
CA SER A 149 7.54 12.84 -1.68
C SER A 149 6.48 11.97 -2.33
N ILE A 150 5.21 12.23 -2.03
CA ILE A 150 4.03 11.58 -2.65
C ILE A 150 3.14 12.70 -3.17
N GLY A 151 3.10 12.88 -4.50
CA GLY A 151 2.42 14.04 -5.09
C GLY A 151 3.06 15.35 -4.65
N SER A 152 2.29 16.21 -3.97
CA SER A 152 2.77 17.50 -3.42
C SER A 152 3.24 17.41 -1.97
N ASP A 153 3.00 16.29 -1.31
CA ASP A 153 3.23 16.15 0.12
C ASP A 153 4.59 15.50 0.40
N ILE A 154 5.24 15.94 1.46
CA ILE A 154 6.55 15.44 1.90
C ILE A 154 6.39 14.83 3.29
N TYR A 155 6.78 13.57 3.41
CA TYR A 155 6.72 12.80 4.64
C TYR A 155 8.13 12.44 5.11
N LYS A 156 8.31 12.33 6.42
CA LYS A 156 9.57 11.90 7.03
C LYS A 156 9.66 10.39 7.06
N ILE A 157 10.86 9.88 6.87
CA ILE A 157 11.23 8.50 7.18
C ILE A 157 12.32 8.50 8.27
N THR A 158 12.32 7.46 9.07
CA THR A 158 13.25 7.30 10.19
C THR A 158 13.87 5.91 10.19
N SER A 159 14.76 5.63 11.13
CA SER A 159 15.27 4.27 11.37
C SER A 159 14.17 3.29 11.81
N ASP A 160 13.02 3.79 12.24
CA ASP A 160 11.87 2.99 12.66
C ASP A 160 10.86 2.75 11.52
N THR A 161 11.12 3.30 10.32
CA THR A 161 10.33 3.00 9.12
C THR A 161 10.67 1.61 8.62
N LEU A 162 9.69 0.72 8.60
CA LEU A 162 9.82 -0.66 8.15
C LEU A 162 9.29 -0.82 6.74
N ILE A 163 9.92 -1.72 5.97
CA ILE A 163 9.52 -2.03 4.60
C ILE A 163 9.17 -3.51 4.53
N PHE A 164 8.08 -3.82 3.84
CA PHE A 164 7.57 -5.19 3.69
C PHE A 164 7.33 -5.53 2.22
N SER A 165 7.68 -6.76 1.85
CA SER A 165 7.38 -7.37 0.55
C SER A 165 7.03 -8.84 0.79
N ASP A 166 5.94 -9.33 0.20
CA ASP A 166 5.51 -10.73 0.35
C ASP A 166 5.42 -11.20 1.81
N ARG A 167 4.92 -10.31 2.70
CA ARG A 167 4.77 -10.54 4.15
C ARG A 167 6.10 -10.62 4.93
N GLU A 168 7.23 -10.34 4.29
CA GLU A 168 8.54 -10.31 4.94
C GLU A 168 9.11 -8.90 4.98
N GLN A 169 9.91 -8.61 6.00
CA GLN A 169 10.63 -7.36 6.11
C GLN A 169 11.80 -7.35 5.14
N MET A 170 11.97 -6.25 4.38
CA MET A 170 13.06 -6.05 3.43
C MET A 170 13.85 -4.78 3.72
N ASP A 171 15.01 -4.64 3.06
CA ASP A 171 15.86 -3.46 3.18
C ASP A 171 15.53 -2.37 2.15
N TRP A 172 15.93 -1.13 2.44
CA TRP A 172 15.78 0.02 1.54
C TRP A 172 16.45 -0.18 0.18
N MET A 173 17.54 -0.94 0.14
CA MET A 173 18.32 -1.18 -1.08
C MET A 173 17.61 -2.12 -2.06
N ASP A 174 16.63 -2.88 -1.58
CA ASP A 174 15.86 -3.81 -2.39
C ASP A 174 14.65 -3.14 -3.07
N LEU A 175 14.33 -1.87 -2.72
CA LEU A 175 13.29 -1.09 -3.38
C LEU A 175 13.76 -0.58 -4.74
N ASN A 176 12.87 -0.63 -5.72
CA ASN A 176 13.07 -0.07 -7.05
C ASN A 176 12.03 1.02 -7.35
N ALA A 177 12.42 2.00 -8.16
CA ALA A 177 11.52 3.06 -8.59
C ALA A 177 10.33 2.57 -9.45
N ALA A 178 10.39 1.33 -9.93
CA ALA A 178 9.29 0.67 -10.64
C ALA A 178 8.28 0.00 -9.71
N ASP A 179 8.59 -0.15 -8.41
CA ASP A 179 7.67 -0.77 -7.46
C ASP A 179 6.43 0.08 -7.24
N VAL A 180 5.30 -0.57 -7.02
CA VAL A 180 4.07 0.07 -6.58
C VAL A 180 3.96 -0.11 -5.09
N LEU A 181 3.90 1.00 -4.36
CA LEU A 181 4.00 1.01 -2.91
C LEU A 181 2.71 1.47 -2.23
N SER A 182 2.46 0.94 -1.04
CA SER A 182 1.57 1.53 -0.05
C SER A 182 2.38 2.13 1.08
N PHE A 183 1.97 3.31 1.54
CA PHE A 183 2.59 4.02 2.64
C PHE A 183 1.60 4.16 3.78
N GLN A 184 2.05 3.87 4.99
CA GLN A 184 1.28 4.08 6.20
C GLN A 184 2.09 4.94 7.19
N GLY A 185 1.41 5.89 7.82
CA GLY A 185 2.08 6.79 8.75
C GLY A 185 1.14 7.44 9.75
N ILE A 186 1.73 8.13 10.71
CA ILE A 186 1.04 8.96 11.71
C ILE A 186 1.61 10.36 11.58
N ASP A 187 0.74 11.37 11.57
CA ASP A 187 1.10 12.75 11.29
C ASP A 187 1.89 12.88 9.96
N SER A 188 3.08 13.42 9.99
CA SER A 188 3.96 13.58 8.82
C SER A 188 5.06 12.52 8.72
N THR A 189 4.98 11.42 9.48
CA THR A 189 6.01 10.39 9.53
C THR A 189 5.47 9.07 8.97
N ILE A 190 6.20 8.48 8.01
CA ILE A 190 5.95 7.14 7.49
C ILE A 190 6.61 6.14 8.43
N TYR A 191 5.85 5.17 8.89
CA TYR A 191 6.32 4.07 9.72
C TYR A 191 6.32 2.72 9.00
N SER A 192 5.49 2.58 7.96
CA SER A 192 5.40 1.35 7.19
C SER A 192 5.29 1.64 5.70
N ILE A 193 6.05 0.89 4.91
CA ILE A 193 6.01 0.84 3.45
C ILE A 193 5.77 -0.60 3.06
N VAL A 194 4.77 -0.85 2.22
CA VAL A 194 4.46 -2.19 1.73
C VAL A 194 4.55 -2.19 0.21
N VAL A 195 5.34 -3.11 -0.33
CA VAL A 195 5.44 -3.34 -1.77
C VAL A 195 4.21 -4.10 -2.24
N GLU A 196 3.26 -3.41 -2.87
CA GLU A 196 2.05 -4.03 -3.44
C GLU A 196 2.35 -4.80 -4.71
N LYS A 197 3.16 -4.16 -5.59
CA LYS A 197 3.72 -4.81 -6.78
C LYS A 197 5.22 -4.55 -6.80
N GLY A 198 5.98 -5.60 -6.76
CA GLY A 198 7.42 -5.55 -6.95
C GLY A 198 7.77 -5.41 -8.43
N HIS A 199 9.04 -5.42 -8.73
CA HIS A 199 9.56 -5.34 -10.08
C HIS A 199 10.17 -6.68 -10.53
N GLY A 200 10.23 -6.88 -11.83
CA GLY A 200 11.01 -7.87 -12.52
C GLY A 200 11.73 -7.24 -13.70
N TYR A 201 12.33 -8.05 -14.54
CA TYR A 201 13.18 -7.60 -15.62
C TYR A 201 12.69 -8.16 -16.97
N LEU A 202 12.64 -7.31 -17.97
CA LEU A 202 12.30 -7.68 -19.35
C LEU A 202 13.53 -7.48 -20.23
N ARG A 203 14.04 -8.58 -20.77
CA ARG A 203 15.12 -8.60 -21.77
C ARG A 203 14.53 -8.83 -23.15
N LEU A 204 15.06 -8.14 -24.17
CA LEU A 204 14.74 -8.44 -25.56
C LEU A 204 15.77 -9.42 -26.14
N GLU A 205 15.31 -10.29 -27.02
CA GLU A 205 16.12 -11.17 -27.85
C GLU A 205 15.63 -11.10 -29.29
N GLY A 206 16.55 -11.18 -30.27
CA GLY A 206 16.23 -11.04 -31.70
C GLY A 206 15.83 -9.62 -32.09
N ASP A 207 16.46 -8.64 -31.46
CA ASP A 207 16.12 -7.21 -31.55
C ASP A 207 16.92 -6.42 -32.60
N GLU A 208 17.82 -7.08 -33.36
CA GLU A 208 18.74 -6.42 -34.30
C GLU A 208 18.04 -5.52 -35.33
N ASN A 209 16.85 -5.92 -35.78
CA ASN A 209 16.04 -5.17 -36.73
C ASN A 209 15.23 -4.02 -36.10
N PHE A 210 15.21 -3.94 -34.76
CA PHE A 210 14.38 -3.01 -34.01
C PHE A 210 15.20 -2.02 -33.19
N ILE A 211 16.54 -2.12 -33.18
CA ILE A 211 17.44 -1.16 -32.52
C ILE A 211 17.18 0.25 -33.07
N GLY A 212 17.00 1.22 -32.15
CA GLY A 212 16.62 2.60 -32.47
C GLY A 212 15.11 2.81 -32.63
N GLY A 213 14.33 1.74 -32.69
CA GLY A 213 12.87 1.76 -32.59
C GLY A 213 12.38 1.99 -31.16
N TRP A 214 11.13 1.69 -30.92
CA TRP A 214 10.47 1.93 -29.62
C TRP A 214 9.85 0.66 -29.08
N ILE A 215 9.99 0.47 -27.79
CA ILE A 215 9.26 -0.50 -27.01
C ILE A 215 8.29 0.23 -26.07
N GLU A 216 7.04 -0.22 -26.02
CA GLU A 216 6.02 0.20 -25.08
C GLU A 216 5.58 -1.02 -24.28
N VAL A 217 5.69 -0.95 -22.96
CA VAL A 217 5.24 -2.00 -22.04
C VAL A 217 4.01 -1.47 -21.29
N GLY A 218 2.86 -2.07 -21.55
CA GLY A 218 1.59 -1.55 -21.07
C GLY A 218 1.33 -0.14 -21.61
N GLN A 219 0.83 0.77 -20.78
CA GLN A 219 0.51 2.14 -21.18
C GLN A 219 1.44 3.20 -20.59
N THR A 220 2.42 2.78 -19.80
CA THR A 220 3.19 3.70 -18.95
C THR A 220 4.69 3.72 -19.24
N LEU A 221 5.27 2.62 -19.72
CA LEU A 221 6.70 2.51 -19.97
C LEU A 221 6.96 2.54 -21.47
N ILE A 222 7.56 3.63 -21.96
CA ILE A 222 7.99 3.79 -23.36
C ILE A 222 9.49 4.09 -23.36
N LYS A 223 10.27 3.28 -24.09
CA LYS A 223 11.73 3.43 -24.22
C LYS A 223 12.17 3.20 -25.65
N GLN A 224 13.30 3.83 -26.02
CA GLN A 224 13.96 3.52 -27.29
C GLN A 224 14.75 2.21 -27.12
N ILE A 225 14.64 1.32 -28.10
CA ILE A 225 15.34 0.04 -28.09
C ILE A 225 16.83 0.26 -28.32
N SER A 226 17.65 -0.28 -27.44
CA SER A 226 19.13 -0.29 -27.55
C SER A 226 19.62 -1.73 -27.49
N GLU A 227 20.85 -1.95 -27.93
CA GLU A 227 21.52 -3.24 -27.80
C GLU A 227 21.50 -3.73 -26.35
N ASP A 228 21.33 -5.04 -26.15
CA ASP A 228 21.32 -5.70 -24.83
C ASP A 228 20.36 -5.07 -23.80
N MET A 229 19.22 -4.53 -24.30
CA MET A 229 18.27 -3.83 -23.44
C MET A 229 17.71 -4.71 -22.34
N LEU A 230 17.80 -4.21 -21.10
CA LEU A 230 17.15 -4.78 -19.93
C LEU A 230 16.27 -3.71 -19.27
N LEU A 231 14.97 -3.96 -19.21
CA LEU A 231 14.00 -3.05 -18.62
C LEU A 231 13.57 -3.55 -17.26
N THR A 232 13.54 -2.66 -16.27
CA THR A 232 12.85 -2.92 -15.00
C THR A 232 11.38 -2.56 -15.17
N VAL A 233 10.49 -3.51 -14.90
CA VAL A 233 9.04 -3.40 -15.11
C VAL A 233 8.34 -3.89 -13.86
N PRO A 234 7.27 -3.23 -13.38
CA PRO A 234 6.45 -3.78 -12.31
C PRO A 234 5.95 -5.19 -12.65
N GLU A 235 5.81 -6.05 -11.66
CA GLU A 235 5.21 -7.36 -11.87
C GLU A 235 3.78 -7.24 -12.38
N GLY A 236 3.40 -8.14 -13.29
CA GLY A 236 2.07 -8.13 -13.91
C GLY A 236 2.05 -8.70 -15.30
N SER A 237 0.88 -8.66 -15.95
CA SER A 237 0.70 -9.07 -17.34
C SER A 237 0.61 -7.82 -18.22
N TYR A 238 1.39 -7.80 -19.31
CA TYR A 238 1.50 -6.65 -20.20
C TYR A 238 1.43 -7.07 -21.65
N ASP A 239 0.83 -6.20 -22.47
CA ASP A 239 1.07 -6.18 -23.89
C ASP A 239 2.29 -5.30 -24.17
N VAL A 240 3.27 -5.88 -24.84
CA VAL A 240 4.51 -5.23 -25.25
C VAL A 240 4.41 -4.91 -26.74
N ASN A 241 4.40 -3.63 -27.07
CA ASN A 241 4.39 -3.12 -28.42
C ASN A 241 5.80 -2.76 -28.87
N ILE A 242 6.26 -3.35 -29.96
CA ILE A 242 7.54 -3.04 -30.60
C ILE A 242 7.24 -2.31 -31.90
N ASN A 243 7.95 -1.19 -32.15
CA ASN A 243 7.77 -0.39 -33.34
C ASN A 243 9.09 0.19 -33.82
N HIS A 244 9.39 -0.05 -35.10
CA HIS A 244 10.50 0.59 -35.82
C HIS A 244 10.06 0.94 -37.23
N GLY A 245 9.64 2.19 -37.46
CA GLY A 245 9.06 2.63 -38.73
C GLY A 245 7.75 1.93 -39.02
N SER A 246 7.71 1.08 -40.07
CA SER A 246 6.56 0.25 -40.44
C SER A 246 6.71 -1.21 -40.01
N SER A 247 7.82 -1.53 -39.33
CA SER A 247 8.12 -2.87 -38.76
C SER A 247 7.68 -2.92 -37.30
N GLY A 248 7.26 -4.10 -36.83
CA GLY A 248 6.91 -4.29 -35.43
C GLY A 248 5.72 -5.21 -35.20
N GLY A 249 5.21 -5.20 -33.99
CA GLY A 249 4.07 -6.01 -33.55
C GLY A 249 3.89 -5.97 -32.03
N THR A 250 2.95 -6.76 -31.55
CA THR A 250 2.59 -6.85 -30.14
C THR A 250 2.78 -8.27 -29.63
N LYS A 251 3.33 -8.43 -28.44
CA LYS A 251 3.43 -9.69 -27.70
C LYS A 251 2.97 -9.50 -26.27
N SER A 252 2.32 -10.51 -25.70
CA SER A 252 1.91 -10.50 -24.29
C SER A 252 2.97 -11.20 -23.44
N VAL A 253 3.30 -10.61 -22.29
CA VAL A 253 4.29 -11.12 -21.34
C VAL A 253 3.71 -11.12 -19.93
N VAL A 254 4.24 -11.99 -19.07
CA VAL A 254 3.99 -11.97 -17.63
C VAL A 254 5.33 -11.73 -16.94
N ILE A 255 5.42 -10.64 -16.21
CA ILE A 255 6.60 -10.27 -15.43
C ILE A 255 6.37 -10.74 -13.99
N SER A 256 7.26 -11.59 -13.50
CA SER A 256 7.28 -12.04 -12.10
C SER A 256 8.26 -11.19 -11.29
N ARG A 257 7.99 -11.07 -9.99
CA ARG A 257 8.84 -10.32 -9.05
C ARG A 257 10.23 -10.93 -8.97
N ASN A 258 11.26 -10.07 -9.08
CA ASN A 258 12.68 -10.43 -9.03
C ASN A 258 13.14 -11.46 -10.09
N GLU A 259 12.33 -11.70 -11.13
CA GLU A 259 12.69 -12.62 -12.22
C GLU A 259 12.96 -11.86 -13.53
N GLU A 260 13.83 -12.43 -14.36
CA GLU A 260 14.09 -11.95 -15.71
C GLU A 260 13.23 -12.76 -16.70
N TYR A 261 12.45 -12.05 -17.52
CA TYR A 261 11.73 -12.61 -18.64
C TYR A 261 12.40 -12.19 -19.95
N THR A 262 12.78 -13.17 -20.76
CA THR A 262 13.35 -12.93 -22.10
C THR A 262 12.23 -12.97 -23.14
N LEU A 263 12.04 -11.87 -23.84
CA LEU A 263 11.06 -11.74 -24.93
C LEU A 263 11.76 -11.83 -26.27
N ASP A 264 11.59 -12.96 -26.95
CA ASP A 264 12.03 -13.12 -28.34
C ASP A 264 11.11 -12.35 -29.28
N ILE A 265 11.67 -11.40 -30.05
CA ILE A 265 10.98 -10.56 -31.03
C ILE A 265 11.43 -10.81 -32.47
N SER A 266 12.24 -11.84 -32.71
CA SER A 266 12.79 -12.19 -34.03
C SER A 266 11.71 -12.53 -35.07
N ASP A 267 10.54 -13.00 -34.64
CA ASP A 267 9.40 -13.35 -35.49
C ASP A 267 8.47 -12.18 -35.83
N LEU A 268 8.73 -10.98 -35.26
CA LEU A 268 7.91 -9.83 -35.58
C LEU A 268 8.14 -9.36 -37.03
N LYS A 269 7.07 -8.80 -37.61
CA LYS A 269 7.09 -8.34 -38.99
C LYS A 269 8.15 -7.27 -39.22
N VAL A 270 9.09 -7.55 -40.15
CA VAL A 270 10.04 -6.58 -40.64
C VAL A 270 9.69 -6.20 -42.07
N GLU A 271 9.37 -4.93 -42.31
CA GLU A 271 9.13 -4.45 -43.67
C GLU A 271 10.45 -4.15 -44.39
N ALA A 272 10.62 -4.67 -45.57
CA ALA A 272 11.76 -4.36 -46.41
C ALA A 272 11.77 -2.87 -46.72
N PRO A 273 12.98 -2.23 -46.76
CA PRO A 273 13.07 -0.82 -47.14
C PRO A 273 12.44 -0.59 -48.50
N LYS A 274 11.56 0.41 -48.58
CA LYS A 274 11.03 0.85 -49.87
C LYS A 274 12.14 1.52 -50.63
N VAL A 275 12.67 0.80 -51.62
CA VAL A 275 13.72 1.32 -52.50
C VAL A 275 13.11 1.79 -53.81
N GLY A 276 13.59 2.91 -54.32
CA GLY A 276 13.23 3.45 -55.60
C GLY A 276 14.49 3.76 -56.44
N GLN A 277 14.36 3.68 -57.76
CA GLN A 277 15.43 4.07 -58.61
C GLN A 277 15.25 5.54 -59.00
N VAL A 278 16.29 6.34 -58.77
CA VAL A 278 16.35 7.73 -59.25
C VAL A 278 17.35 7.80 -60.38
N ILE A 279 16.89 8.28 -61.54
CA ILE A 279 17.73 8.47 -62.71
C ILE A 279 18.03 9.97 -62.84
N PHE A 280 19.31 10.31 -62.75
CA PHE A 280 19.77 11.68 -62.93
C PHE A 280 20.28 11.89 -64.34
N ALA A 281 19.77 12.91 -65.05
CA ALA A 281 20.32 13.39 -66.31
C ALA A 281 21.13 14.67 -66.07
N LEU A 282 22.45 14.56 -66.14
CA LEU A 282 23.32 15.69 -65.88
C LEU A 282 23.65 16.45 -67.18
N THR A 283 23.47 17.76 -67.17
CA THR A 283 23.85 18.66 -68.27
C THR A 283 24.46 19.94 -67.66
N PRO A 284 25.69 20.28 -67.95
CA PRO A 284 26.64 19.66 -68.87
C PRO A 284 27.23 18.35 -68.36
N SER A 285 27.80 17.54 -69.23
CA SER A 285 28.31 16.19 -68.93
C SER A 285 29.49 16.14 -67.92
N ASN A 286 30.05 17.31 -67.57
CA ASN A 286 31.11 17.46 -66.57
C ASN A 286 30.57 17.94 -65.20
N ALA A 287 29.28 17.99 -65.04
CA ALA A 287 28.70 18.31 -63.74
C ALA A 287 28.88 17.15 -62.73
N THR A 288 29.12 17.48 -61.48
CA THR A 288 29.23 16.51 -60.40
C THR A 288 27.92 16.56 -59.61
N LEU A 289 27.34 15.38 -59.36
CA LEU A 289 26.18 15.22 -58.52
C LEU A 289 26.60 14.78 -57.11
N TYR A 290 26.12 15.44 -56.12
CA TYR A 290 26.24 14.99 -54.70
C TYR A 290 24.86 14.53 -54.24
N VAL A 291 24.82 13.37 -53.61
CA VAL A 291 23.64 12.80 -53.00
C VAL A 291 23.92 12.66 -51.51
N ASP A 292 23.07 13.24 -50.67
CA ASP A 292 23.21 13.26 -49.18
C ASP A 292 24.54 13.87 -48.67
N GLY A 293 25.20 14.70 -49.52
CA GLY A 293 26.43 15.39 -49.16
C GLY A 293 27.73 14.65 -49.48
N GLU A 294 27.65 13.50 -50.13
CA GLU A 294 28.77 12.69 -50.63
C GLU A 294 28.92 12.82 -52.17
#